data_d19559e89c9555764b290c9b55337f7f
#
_entry.id   d19559e89c9555764b290c9b55337f7f
#
_cell.length_a   1.000
_cell.length_b   1.000
_cell.length_c   1.000
_cell.angle_alpha   90.00
_cell.angle_beta   90.00
_cell.angle_gamma   90.00
#
_symmetry.space_group_name_H-M   'P 1'
#
loop_
_entity.id
_entity.type
_entity.pdbx_description
1 polymer ?
#
loop_
_entity_poly.entity_id
_entity_poly.type
_entity_poly.pdbx_seq_one_letter_code
_entity_poly.pdbx_strand_id
1 'polypeptide(L)'
;MFTEKLHNVRDKFGIIKVLAHAYRQAFYTLIRLREHTENVYFLGYFMEYAIDLRLVLITYNIITMLQSIPFDQTAAFKKLKTHHKTIARQHLKDLFAEDPNRFKKFSIRFGDILLDYSKNRINGRTRSYLIQLAEEAGLADAIEKMFTGDKINATEDRSVLHIALRNRANTPILSDGKDVMPEVNLVLERMKEFSGKIRSGEWKGYSGKAITDVVNIGIGGSDLGPVMVTEALKPYAKKGLNVHFVSNVDGTHIVETLKPLNPETTLFLIASKTFTTQETMANAHTARKWFLDAAGDTEAIKKHFAALSTNREEV
;
A
#
# COMPACT_ATOMS: atom_id res chain seq x y z
N MET A 1 6.70 -16.65 28.62
CA MET A 1 5.25 -16.99 28.62
C MET A 1 4.48 -16.43 27.38
N PHE A 2 4.73 -15.23 26.88
CA PHE A 2 4.08 -14.71 25.66
C PHE A 2 4.70 -15.29 24.38
N THR A 3 6.03 -15.45 24.34
CA THR A 3 6.80 -16.05 23.24
C THR A 3 6.56 -17.55 23.06
N GLU A 4 6.32 -18.30 24.14
CA GLU A 4 6.03 -19.76 24.07
C GLU A 4 4.62 -20.05 23.52
N LYS A 5 3.62 -19.19 23.83
CA LYS A 5 2.28 -19.34 23.23
C LYS A 5 2.28 -19.03 21.71
N LEU A 6 3.09 -18.08 21.27
CA LEU A 6 3.25 -17.76 19.84
C LEU A 6 3.93 -18.90 19.06
N HIS A 7 4.93 -19.58 19.66
CA HIS A 7 5.57 -20.75 19.05
C HIS A 7 4.59 -21.90 18.86
N ASN A 8 3.78 -22.18 19.85
CA ASN A 8 2.79 -23.28 19.81
C ASN A 8 1.65 -23.04 18.78
N VAL A 9 1.31 -21.80 18.51
CA VAL A 9 0.34 -21.44 17.45
C VAL A 9 1.00 -21.54 16.08
N ARG A 10 2.24 -21.07 15.93
CA ARG A 10 3.01 -21.12 14.68
C ARG A 10 3.22 -22.55 14.18
N ASP A 11 3.51 -23.50 15.07
CA ASP A 11 3.70 -24.91 14.72
C ASP A 11 2.39 -25.57 14.27
N LYS A 12 1.25 -25.24 14.89
CA LYS A 12 -0.06 -25.73 14.45
C LYS A 12 -0.49 -25.18 13.08
N PHE A 13 -0.20 -23.91 12.78
CA PHE A 13 -0.46 -23.32 11.48
C PHE A 13 0.47 -23.84 10.38
N GLY A 14 1.74 -24.13 10.71
CA GLY A 14 2.69 -24.80 9.82
C GLY A 14 2.18 -26.17 9.38
N ILE A 15 1.70 -26.97 10.32
CA ILE A 15 1.13 -28.29 10.07
C ILE A 15 -0.13 -28.20 9.18
N ILE A 16 -1.04 -27.24 9.42
CA ILE A 16 -2.25 -27.08 8.61
C ILE A 16 -1.91 -26.66 7.17
N LYS A 17 -0.92 -25.76 6.97
CA LYS A 17 -0.46 -25.38 5.61
C LYS A 17 0.17 -26.55 4.87
N VAL A 18 0.98 -27.38 5.54
CA VAL A 18 1.58 -28.59 4.96
C VAL A 18 0.50 -29.61 4.60
N LEU A 19 -0.48 -29.82 5.47
CA LEU A 19 -1.61 -30.70 5.21
C LEU A 19 -2.46 -30.22 4.04
N ALA A 20 -2.81 -28.93 3.98
CA ALA A 20 -3.57 -28.35 2.86
C ALA A 20 -2.82 -28.46 1.53
N HIS A 21 -1.49 -28.28 1.53
CA HIS A 21 -0.65 -28.47 0.34
C HIS A 21 -0.59 -29.95 -0.09
N ALA A 22 -0.38 -30.86 0.85
CA ALA A 22 -0.37 -32.30 0.60
C ALA A 22 -1.71 -32.80 0.05
N TYR A 23 -2.82 -32.32 0.60
CA TYR A 23 -4.17 -32.62 0.12
C TYR A 23 -4.43 -32.08 -1.29
N ARG A 24 -3.97 -30.86 -1.61
CA ARG A 24 -4.08 -30.29 -2.95
C ARG A 24 -3.30 -31.13 -3.97
N GLN A 25 -2.11 -31.61 -3.65
CA GLN A 25 -1.29 -32.49 -4.49
C GLN A 25 -1.98 -33.88 -4.68
N ALA A 26 -2.52 -34.48 -3.61
CA ALA A 26 -3.26 -35.73 -3.67
C ALA A 26 -4.52 -35.60 -4.54
N PHE A 27 -5.25 -34.50 -4.47
CA PHE A 27 -6.43 -34.21 -5.28
C PHE A 27 -6.10 -34.11 -6.78
N TYR A 28 -5.04 -33.41 -7.16
CA TYR A 28 -4.59 -33.34 -8.55
C TYR A 28 -4.11 -34.70 -9.08
N THR A 29 -3.47 -35.48 -8.21
CA THR A 29 -3.05 -36.86 -8.57
C THR A 29 -4.26 -37.78 -8.79
N LEU A 30 -5.30 -37.65 -7.96
CA LEU A 30 -6.56 -38.42 -8.09
C LEU A 30 -7.37 -38.02 -9.33
N ILE A 31 -7.39 -36.72 -9.70
CA ILE A 31 -8.03 -36.29 -10.96
C ILE A 31 -7.32 -36.91 -12.18
N ARG A 32 -5.99 -36.97 -12.17
CA ARG A 32 -5.22 -37.65 -13.23
C ARG A 32 -5.48 -39.16 -13.31
N LEU A 33 -5.72 -39.84 -12.18
CA LEU A 33 -6.02 -41.26 -12.12
C LEU A 33 -7.44 -41.56 -12.58
N ARG A 34 -8.40 -40.59 -12.54
CA ARG A 34 -9.79 -40.76 -13.02
C ARG A 34 -9.89 -41.05 -14.52
N GLU A 35 -8.92 -40.65 -15.30
CA GLU A 35 -8.91 -40.87 -16.76
C GLU A 35 -8.68 -42.35 -17.14
N HIS A 36 -8.42 -43.28 -16.17
CA HIS A 36 -8.00 -44.64 -16.43
C HIS A 36 -8.77 -45.76 -15.70
N THR A 37 -9.84 -45.49 -14.92
CA THR A 37 -10.57 -46.58 -14.22
C THR A 37 -12.08 -46.34 -14.11
N GLU A 38 -12.87 -47.27 -14.70
CA GLU A 38 -14.31 -47.42 -14.47
C GLU A 38 -14.56 -48.23 -13.18
N ASN A 39 -14.90 -47.60 -12.04
CA ASN A 39 -15.46 -48.35 -10.91
C ASN A 39 -16.31 -47.47 -9.97
N VAL A 40 -17.59 -47.80 -9.81
CA VAL A 40 -18.65 -47.09 -9.11
C VAL A 40 -18.43 -47.01 -7.57
N TYR A 41 -17.69 -47.95 -6.98
CA TYR A 41 -17.36 -47.97 -5.54
C TYR A 41 -16.40 -46.85 -5.14
N PHE A 42 -15.71 -46.26 -6.07
CA PHE A 42 -14.79 -45.16 -5.86
C PHE A 42 -15.53 -43.81 -5.63
N LEU A 43 -16.77 -43.68 -6.10
CA LEU A 43 -17.56 -42.45 -6.00
C LEU A 43 -18.03 -42.14 -4.55
N GLY A 44 -18.36 -43.17 -3.77
CA GLY A 44 -18.82 -43.03 -2.39
C GLY A 44 -17.71 -42.51 -1.47
N TYR A 45 -16.53 -43.09 -1.54
CA TYR A 45 -15.33 -42.61 -0.84
C TYR A 45 -14.93 -41.21 -1.30
N PHE A 46 -15.09 -40.90 -2.59
CA PHE A 46 -14.76 -39.61 -3.16
C PHE A 46 -15.68 -38.48 -2.65
N MET A 47 -16.95 -38.73 -2.42
CA MET A 47 -17.90 -37.78 -1.90
C MET A 47 -17.63 -37.45 -0.41
N GLU A 48 -17.31 -38.45 0.41
CA GLU A 48 -16.97 -38.26 1.81
C GLU A 48 -15.68 -37.44 1.95
N TYR A 49 -14.63 -37.75 1.21
CA TYR A 49 -13.38 -36.99 1.17
C TYR A 49 -13.55 -35.57 0.57
N ALA A 50 -14.44 -35.41 -0.42
CA ALA A 50 -14.72 -34.10 -1.01
C ALA A 50 -15.51 -33.18 -0.04
N ILE A 51 -16.37 -33.75 0.80
CA ILE A 51 -17.09 -33.02 1.85
C ILE A 51 -16.11 -32.60 2.94
N ASP A 52 -15.21 -33.47 3.38
CA ASP A 52 -14.15 -33.14 4.34
C ASP A 52 -13.21 -32.09 3.79
N LEU A 53 -12.83 -32.15 2.51
CA LEU A 53 -12.00 -31.16 1.84
C LEU A 53 -12.69 -29.79 1.75
N ARG A 54 -13.99 -29.76 1.46
CA ARG A 54 -14.79 -28.54 1.47
C ARG A 54 -14.86 -27.93 2.86
N LEU A 55 -15.08 -28.74 3.90
CA LEU A 55 -15.09 -28.29 5.28
C LEU A 55 -13.72 -27.76 5.71
N VAL A 56 -12.63 -28.43 5.34
CA VAL A 56 -11.25 -27.96 5.60
C VAL A 56 -10.98 -26.66 4.85
N LEU A 57 -11.38 -26.50 3.59
CA LEU A 57 -11.21 -25.28 2.81
C LEU A 57 -12.09 -24.12 3.34
N ILE A 58 -13.32 -24.41 3.77
CA ILE A 58 -14.20 -23.42 4.39
C ILE A 58 -13.64 -23.01 5.74
N THR A 59 -13.17 -23.96 6.55
CA THR A 59 -12.54 -23.68 7.85
C THR A 59 -11.23 -22.89 7.67
N TYR A 60 -10.43 -23.25 6.65
CA TYR A 60 -9.22 -22.52 6.29
C TYR A 60 -9.54 -21.08 5.83
N ASN A 61 -10.54 -20.90 4.98
CA ASN A 61 -10.97 -19.55 4.56
C ASN A 61 -11.54 -18.72 5.71
N ILE A 62 -12.29 -19.35 6.64
CA ILE A 62 -12.80 -18.68 7.84
C ILE A 62 -11.64 -18.27 8.78
N ILE A 63 -10.61 -19.12 8.89
CA ILE A 63 -9.42 -18.85 9.73
C ILE A 63 -8.52 -17.80 9.11
N THR A 64 -8.47 -17.71 7.77
CA THR A 64 -7.61 -16.74 7.06
C THR A 64 -8.28 -15.37 6.89
N MET A 65 -9.60 -15.27 7.00
CA MET A 65 -10.28 -13.98 7.00
C MET A 65 -9.98 -13.20 8.30
N LEU A 66 -9.72 -11.91 8.17
CA LEU A 66 -9.72 -11.01 9.32
C LEU A 66 -11.08 -11.09 10.01
N GLN A 67 -11.10 -11.36 11.32
CA GLN A 67 -12.33 -11.28 12.09
C GLN A 67 -12.82 -9.84 12.06
N SER A 68 -13.86 -9.58 11.29
CA SER A 68 -14.51 -8.27 11.22
C SER A 68 -15.55 -8.15 12.34
N ILE A 69 -15.09 -7.85 13.54
CA ILE A 69 -16.00 -7.39 14.58
C ILE A 69 -16.16 -5.87 14.37
N PRO A 70 -17.38 -5.35 14.15
CA PRO A 70 -17.60 -3.91 14.11
C PRO A 70 -17.04 -3.27 15.37
N PHE A 71 -16.13 -2.32 15.24
CA PHE A 71 -15.38 -1.76 16.37
C PHE A 71 -16.29 -1.15 17.44
N ASP A 72 -17.46 -0.63 17.04
CA ASP A 72 -18.47 -0.06 17.92
C ASP A 72 -19.22 -1.10 18.77
N GLN A 73 -19.15 -2.37 18.40
CA GLN A 73 -19.71 -3.49 19.17
C GLN A 73 -18.76 -4.04 20.24
N THR A 74 -17.48 -3.68 20.18
CA THR A 74 -16.46 -4.14 21.13
C THR A 74 -16.73 -3.63 22.55
N ALA A 75 -16.29 -4.38 23.55
CA ALA A 75 -16.40 -3.96 24.95
C ALA A 75 -15.54 -2.73 25.23
N ALA A 76 -14.36 -2.64 24.62
CA ALA A 76 -13.46 -1.51 24.74
C ALA A 76 -14.07 -0.22 24.19
N PHE A 77 -14.74 -0.26 23.03
CA PHE A 77 -15.42 0.92 22.49
C PHE A 77 -16.53 1.41 23.42
N LYS A 78 -17.34 0.51 23.99
CA LYS A 78 -18.39 0.87 24.95
C LYS A 78 -17.82 1.55 26.20
N LYS A 79 -16.67 1.04 26.70
CA LYS A 79 -15.91 1.67 27.81
C LYS A 79 -15.38 3.06 27.40
N LEU A 80 -14.81 3.21 26.20
CA LEU A 80 -14.35 4.50 25.66
C LEU A 80 -15.48 5.51 25.52
N LYS A 81 -16.63 5.10 24.99
CA LYS A 81 -17.81 5.94 24.86
C LYS A 81 -18.31 6.46 26.22
N THR A 82 -18.30 5.61 27.24
CA THR A 82 -18.64 6.01 28.61
C THR A 82 -17.59 6.93 29.22
N HIS A 83 -16.31 6.58 29.06
CA HIS A 83 -15.19 7.36 29.57
C HIS A 83 -15.08 8.75 28.92
N HIS A 84 -15.44 8.87 27.65
CA HIS A 84 -15.46 10.14 26.92
C HIS A 84 -16.31 11.20 27.62
N LYS A 85 -17.45 10.83 28.22
CA LYS A 85 -18.33 11.76 28.95
C LYS A 85 -17.61 12.47 30.12
N THR A 86 -16.58 11.82 30.70
CA THR A 86 -15.77 12.36 31.77
C THR A 86 -14.59 13.15 31.25
N ILE A 87 -13.80 12.55 30.35
CA ILE A 87 -12.54 13.15 29.89
C ILE A 87 -12.77 14.35 28.97
N ALA A 88 -13.87 14.40 28.22
CA ALA A 88 -14.20 15.49 27.30
C ALA A 88 -14.34 16.86 27.98
N ARG A 89 -14.65 16.87 29.27
CA ARG A 89 -14.82 18.10 30.08
C ARG A 89 -13.52 18.59 30.72
N GLN A 90 -12.47 17.76 30.75
CA GLN A 90 -11.19 18.14 31.32
C GLN A 90 -10.42 19.07 30.36
N HIS A 91 -9.90 20.14 30.90
CA HIS A 91 -9.03 21.02 30.12
C HIS A 91 -7.61 20.45 30.08
N LEU A 92 -6.94 20.58 28.95
CA LEU A 92 -5.58 20.03 28.76
C LEU A 92 -4.58 20.62 29.78
N LYS A 93 -4.72 21.90 30.13
CA LYS A 93 -3.91 22.57 31.17
C LYS A 93 -4.01 21.86 32.51
N ASP A 94 -5.21 21.41 32.91
CA ASP A 94 -5.44 20.69 34.17
C ASP A 94 -4.78 19.32 34.13
N LEU A 95 -4.86 18.61 33.02
CA LEU A 95 -4.17 17.33 32.83
C LEU A 95 -2.64 17.44 32.98
N PHE A 96 -2.04 18.56 32.57
CA PHE A 96 -0.60 18.82 32.79
C PHE A 96 -0.30 19.25 34.24
N ALA A 97 -1.18 19.99 34.87
CA ALA A 97 -1.03 20.39 36.26
C ALA A 97 -1.15 19.20 37.22
N GLU A 98 -2.07 18.28 36.95
CA GLU A 98 -2.29 17.06 37.75
C GLU A 98 -1.15 16.03 37.58
N ASP A 99 -0.45 16.01 36.45
CA ASP A 99 0.62 15.05 36.18
C ASP A 99 1.86 15.72 35.55
N PRO A 100 2.82 16.15 36.39
CA PRO A 100 4.09 16.76 35.92
C PRO A 100 4.91 15.84 35.03
N ASN A 101 4.72 14.51 35.10
CA ASN A 101 5.38 13.52 34.25
C ASN A 101 4.58 13.18 32.98
N ARG A 102 3.55 13.95 32.65
CA ARG A 102 2.65 13.68 31.54
C ARG A 102 3.38 13.50 30.21
N PHE A 103 4.33 14.38 29.90
CA PHE A 103 5.14 14.24 28.68
C PHE A 103 5.84 12.87 28.63
N LYS A 104 6.52 12.47 29.72
CA LYS A 104 7.22 11.17 29.78
C LYS A 104 6.28 9.97 29.64
N LYS A 105 5.05 10.05 30.21
CA LYS A 105 4.07 8.98 30.15
C LYS A 105 3.36 8.85 28.80
N PHE A 106 3.27 9.97 28.07
CA PHE A 106 2.57 10.08 26.78
C PHE A 106 3.50 10.50 25.66
N SER A 107 4.71 9.98 25.67
CA SER A 107 5.65 10.03 24.55
C SER A 107 6.31 8.67 24.35
N ILE A 108 6.71 8.39 23.12
CA ILE A 108 7.42 7.17 22.72
C ILE A 108 8.60 7.58 21.87
N ARG A 109 9.77 7.04 22.17
CA ARG A 109 10.97 7.23 21.35
C ARG A 109 11.31 5.94 20.62
N PHE A 110 11.56 6.06 19.33
CA PHE A 110 12.05 4.99 18.48
C PHE A 110 13.25 5.51 17.65
N GLY A 111 14.45 5.18 18.08
CA GLY A 111 15.67 5.75 17.51
C GLY A 111 15.65 7.30 17.66
N ASP A 112 15.78 8.00 16.52
CA ASP A 112 15.75 9.46 16.47
C ASP A 112 14.33 10.05 16.33
N ILE A 113 13.31 9.20 16.25
CA ILE A 113 11.92 9.63 16.15
C ILE A 113 11.32 9.71 17.54
N LEU A 114 10.77 10.89 17.89
CA LEU A 114 10.00 11.13 19.11
C LEU A 114 8.53 11.37 18.73
N LEU A 115 7.65 10.48 19.18
CA LEU A 115 6.20 10.68 19.13
C LEU A 115 5.75 11.27 20.48
N ASP A 116 5.38 12.55 20.50
CA ASP A 116 4.75 13.21 21.64
C ASP A 116 3.23 13.30 21.43
N TYR A 117 2.49 12.53 22.20
CA TYR A 117 1.02 12.57 22.24
C TYR A 117 0.46 13.05 23.59
N SER A 118 1.32 13.70 24.39
CA SER A 118 0.93 14.25 25.70
C SER A 118 -0.11 15.37 25.61
N LYS A 119 -0.19 16.05 24.44
CA LYS A 119 -1.16 17.10 24.16
C LYS A 119 -2.52 16.59 23.65
N ASN A 120 -2.72 15.27 23.54
CA ASN A 120 -4.03 14.72 23.31
C ASN A 120 -4.83 14.70 24.62
N ARG A 121 -6.14 14.93 24.53
CA ARG A 121 -7.04 14.92 25.71
C ARG A 121 -7.33 13.48 26.13
N ILE A 122 -6.33 12.82 26.67
CA ILE A 122 -6.37 11.43 27.15
C ILE A 122 -5.69 11.29 28.50
N ASN A 123 -5.99 10.23 29.21
CA ASN A 123 -5.29 9.81 30.43
C ASN A 123 -4.90 8.32 30.36
N GLY A 124 -4.33 7.75 31.42
CA GLY A 124 -3.90 6.36 31.46
C GLY A 124 -5.03 5.36 31.17
N ARG A 125 -6.24 5.66 31.67
CA ARG A 125 -7.44 4.83 31.41
C ARG A 125 -7.85 4.87 29.94
N THR A 126 -7.83 6.06 29.33
CA THR A 126 -8.09 6.20 27.87
C THR A 126 -7.11 5.35 27.06
N ARG A 127 -5.81 5.43 27.39
CA ARG A 127 -4.77 4.64 26.72
C ARG A 127 -5.02 3.13 26.87
N SER A 128 -5.33 2.66 28.06
CA SER A 128 -5.66 1.24 28.28
C SER A 128 -6.85 0.78 27.45
N TYR A 129 -7.90 1.58 27.35
CA TYR A 129 -9.07 1.23 26.56
C TYR A 129 -8.78 1.27 25.04
N LEU A 130 -7.91 2.17 24.56
CA LEU A 130 -7.49 2.20 23.16
C LEU A 130 -6.65 0.98 22.80
N ILE A 131 -5.76 0.53 23.70
CA ILE A 131 -4.99 -0.71 23.49
C ILE A 131 -5.94 -1.91 23.47
N GLN A 132 -6.87 -1.99 24.44
CA GLN A 132 -7.87 -3.05 24.47
C GLN A 132 -8.73 -3.07 23.21
N LEU A 133 -9.09 -1.90 22.67
CA LEU A 133 -9.83 -1.80 21.40
C LEU A 133 -9.02 -2.37 20.23
N ALA A 134 -7.73 -2.07 20.15
CA ALA A 134 -6.85 -2.63 19.13
C ALA A 134 -6.71 -4.16 19.22
N GLU A 135 -6.66 -4.69 20.45
CA GLU A 135 -6.63 -6.14 20.70
C GLU A 135 -7.96 -6.80 20.29
N GLU A 136 -9.10 -6.23 20.73
CA GLU A 136 -10.44 -6.74 20.38
C GLU A 136 -10.74 -6.64 18.88
N ALA A 137 -10.16 -5.66 18.18
CA ALA A 137 -10.24 -5.51 16.73
C ALA A 137 -9.28 -6.41 15.96
N GLY A 138 -8.47 -7.24 16.63
CA GLY A 138 -7.56 -8.19 15.98
C GLY A 138 -6.35 -7.55 15.28
N LEU A 139 -5.89 -6.36 15.73
CA LEU A 139 -4.80 -5.63 15.07
C LEU A 139 -3.51 -6.46 14.94
N ALA A 140 -3.17 -7.27 15.94
CA ALA A 140 -1.95 -8.10 15.91
C ALA A 140 -2.03 -9.17 14.80
N ASP A 141 -3.18 -9.83 14.66
CA ASP A 141 -3.44 -10.78 13.58
C ASP A 141 -3.41 -10.11 12.20
N ALA A 142 -4.00 -8.91 12.08
CA ALA A 142 -3.97 -8.13 10.83
C ALA A 142 -2.54 -7.76 10.42
N ILE A 143 -1.68 -7.38 11.37
CA ILE A 143 -0.26 -7.09 11.12
C ILE A 143 0.45 -8.35 10.63
N GLU A 144 0.28 -9.49 11.30
CA GLU A 144 0.91 -10.75 10.88
C GLU A 144 0.47 -11.14 9.47
N LYS A 145 -0.84 -11.09 9.18
CA LYS A 145 -1.39 -11.38 7.86
C LYS A 145 -0.87 -10.43 6.77
N MET A 146 -0.66 -9.17 7.09
CA MET A 146 -0.01 -8.24 6.15
C MET A 146 1.41 -8.70 5.81
N PHE A 147 2.19 -9.14 6.80
CA PHE A 147 3.57 -9.58 6.60
C PHE A 147 3.68 -10.97 5.94
N THR A 148 2.65 -11.80 6.03
CA THR A 148 2.59 -13.12 5.37
C THR A 148 2.01 -13.08 3.96
N GLY A 149 1.50 -11.91 3.52
CA GLY A 149 0.95 -11.71 2.18
C GLY A 149 -0.49 -12.19 2.04
N ASP A 150 -1.20 -12.40 3.14
CA ASP A 150 -2.62 -12.73 3.11
C ASP A 150 -3.45 -11.56 2.57
N LYS A 151 -4.62 -11.87 1.97
CA LYS A 151 -5.49 -10.88 1.34
C LYS A 151 -6.33 -10.13 2.38
N ILE A 152 -5.69 -9.27 3.15
CA ILE A 152 -6.36 -8.47 4.20
C ILE A 152 -7.15 -7.26 3.66
N ASN A 153 -6.95 -6.87 2.41
CA ASN A 153 -7.82 -5.92 1.73
C ASN A 153 -9.04 -6.67 1.17
N ALA A 154 -10.02 -6.93 2.04
CA ALA A 154 -11.20 -7.73 1.71
C ALA A 154 -12.09 -7.08 0.64
N THR A 155 -12.05 -5.76 0.46
CA THR A 155 -12.88 -5.05 -0.53
C THR A 155 -12.38 -5.21 -1.97
N GLU A 156 -11.07 -5.41 -2.14
CA GLU A 156 -10.43 -5.62 -3.45
C GLU A 156 -9.89 -7.05 -3.63
N ASP A 157 -10.06 -7.92 -2.65
CA ASP A 157 -9.49 -9.29 -2.60
C ASP A 157 -7.99 -9.30 -2.88
N ARG A 158 -7.23 -8.42 -2.19
CA ARG A 158 -5.81 -8.23 -2.42
C ARG A 158 -4.97 -8.31 -1.15
N SER A 159 -3.73 -8.78 -1.32
CA SER A 159 -2.68 -8.60 -0.32
C SER A 159 -2.28 -7.13 -0.21
N VAL A 160 -1.84 -6.70 0.98
CA VAL A 160 -1.33 -5.35 1.24
C VAL A 160 0.18 -5.40 1.27
N LEU A 161 0.82 -4.98 0.17
CA LEU A 161 2.25 -5.21 -0.08
C LEU A 161 3.15 -3.98 0.19
N HIS A 162 2.74 -3.05 1.06
CA HIS A 162 3.59 -1.91 1.45
C HIS A 162 4.93 -2.36 2.04
N ILE A 163 4.96 -3.53 2.67
CA ILE A 163 6.17 -4.14 3.23
C ILE A 163 7.16 -4.56 2.13
N ALA A 164 6.68 -5.03 0.97
CA ALA A 164 7.52 -5.46 -0.14
C ALA A 164 8.32 -4.30 -0.72
N LEU A 165 7.71 -3.12 -0.86
CA LEU A 165 8.38 -1.91 -1.35
C LEU A 165 9.47 -1.39 -0.40
N ARG A 166 9.47 -1.82 0.86
CA ARG A 166 10.42 -1.41 1.91
C ARG A 166 11.36 -2.53 2.34
N ASN A 167 11.25 -3.69 1.72
CA ASN A 167 12.03 -4.88 2.05
C ASN A 167 13.45 -4.78 1.50
N ARG A 168 14.37 -4.23 2.28
CA ARG A 168 15.79 -4.12 1.93
C ARG A 168 16.57 -5.43 2.10
N ALA A 169 16.06 -6.36 2.90
CA ALA A 169 16.67 -7.68 3.07
C ALA A 169 16.41 -8.61 1.88
N ASN A 170 15.49 -8.23 0.99
CA ASN A 170 15.09 -9.00 -0.18
C ASN A 170 14.65 -10.44 0.15
N THR A 171 14.12 -10.65 1.37
CA THR A 171 13.50 -11.92 1.74
C THR A 171 12.23 -12.14 0.94
N PRO A 172 11.90 -13.38 0.53
CA PRO A 172 10.67 -13.63 -0.23
C PRO A 172 9.42 -13.14 0.50
N ILE A 173 8.52 -12.47 -0.23
CA ILE A 173 7.20 -12.07 0.23
C ILE A 173 6.19 -12.70 -0.71
N LEU A 174 5.38 -13.62 -0.17
CA LEU A 174 4.45 -14.40 -0.97
C LEU A 174 3.08 -13.71 -1.04
N SER A 175 2.52 -13.64 -2.24
CA SER A 175 1.12 -13.29 -2.48
C SER A 175 0.55 -14.33 -3.45
N ASP A 176 -0.54 -14.98 -3.07
CA ASP A 176 -1.10 -16.13 -3.81
C ASP A 176 -0.06 -17.24 -4.11
N GLY A 177 0.90 -17.44 -3.19
CA GLY A 177 1.98 -18.43 -3.31
C GLY A 177 3.13 -18.03 -4.23
N LYS A 178 3.09 -16.85 -4.84
CA LYS A 178 4.15 -16.32 -5.71
C LYS A 178 4.98 -15.28 -4.97
N ASP A 179 6.31 -15.37 -5.08
CA ASP A 179 7.21 -14.33 -4.56
C ASP A 179 7.08 -13.05 -5.42
N VAL A 180 6.73 -11.92 -4.78
CA VAL A 180 6.56 -10.62 -5.44
C VAL A 180 7.84 -9.81 -5.53
N MET A 181 8.90 -10.18 -4.80
CA MET A 181 10.12 -9.39 -4.73
C MET A 181 10.86 -9.25 -6.07
N PRO A 182 10.94 -10.29 -6.95
CA PRO A 182 11.55 -10.13 -8.26
C PRO A 182 10.90 -9.03 -9.10
N GLU A 183 9.56 -8.93 -9.09
CA GLU A 183 8.82 -7.91 -9.82
C GLU A 183 9.01 -6.51 -9.21
N VAL A 184 8.99 -6.40 -7.88
CA VAL A 184 9.29 -5.16 -7.16
C VAL A 184 10.68 -4.64 -7.52
N ASN A 185 11.69 -5.51 -7.48
CA ASN A 185 13.07 -5.12 -7.81
C ASN A 185 13.23 -4.70 -9.27
N LEU A 186 12.57 -5.39 -10.20
CA LEU A 186 12.58 -5.03 -11.61
C LEU A 186 12.03 -3.62 -11.84
N VAL A 187 10.92 -3.27 -11.19
CA VAL A 187 10.32 -1.92 -11.30
C VAL A 187 11.25 -0.87 -10.69
N LEU A 188 11.84 -1.13 -9.53
CA LEU A 188 12.78 -0.22 -8.88
C LEU A 188 14.02 0.03 -9.76
N GLU A 189 14.56 -0.99 -10.41
CA GLU A 189 15.72 -0.83 -11.30
C GLU A 189 15.36 -0.02 -12.55
N ARG A 190 14.19 -0.25 -13.15
CA ARG A 190 13.69 0.57 -14.27
C ARG A 190 13.51 2.04 -13.87
N MET A 191 12.99 2.31 -12.68
CA MET A 191 12.86 3.67 -12.17
C MET A 191 14.22 4.33 -11.97
N LYS A 192 15.20 3.59 -11.45
CA LYS A 192 16.58 4.04 -11.26
C LYS A 192 17.24 4.36 -12.60
N GLU A 193 17.13 3.47 -13.58
CA GLU A 193 17.66 3.67 -14.94
C GLU A 193 17.04 4.91 -15.59
N PHE A 194 15.72 5.01 -15.61
CA PHE A 194 15.02 6.13 -16.23
C PHE A 194 15.37 7.46 -15.56
N SER A 195 15.29 7.53 -14.22
CA SER A 195 15.66 8.74 -13.50
C SER A 195 17.15 9.10 -13.66
N GLY A 196 18.02 8.10 -13.79
CA GLY A 196 19.44 8.26 -14.09
C GLY A 196 19.66 8.94 -15.44
N LYS A 197 19.00 8.48 -16.49
CA LYS A 197 19.07 9.05 -17.83
C LYS A 197 18.56 10.50 -17.89
N ILE A 198 17.47 10.81 -17.18
CA ILE A 198 17.00 12.19 -17.06
C ILE A 198 18.03 13.07 -16.34
N ARG A 199 18.54 12.60 -15.20
CA ARG A 199 19.49 13.34 -14.38
C ARG A 199 20.85 13.53 -15.05
N SER A 200 21.32 12.57 -15.84
CA SER A 200 22.58 12.70 -16.60
C SER A 200 22.42 13.63 -17.80
N GLY A 201 21.21 13.85 -18.29
CA GLY A 201 20.92 14.53 -19.56
C GLY A 201 21.11 13.61 -20.77
N GLU A 202 21.25 12.31 -20.58
CA GLU A 202 21.26 11.30 -21.64
C GLU A 202 19.90 11.20 -22.34
N TRP A 203 18.81 11.25 -21.56
CA TRP A 203 17.47 11.32 -22.11
C TRP A 203 17.23 12.69 -22.74
N LYS A 204 16.91 12.67 -24.03
CA LYS A 204 16.70 13.89 -24.84
C LYS A 204 15.23 14.01 -25.23
N GLY A 205 14.72 15.24 -25.19
CA GLY A 205 13.46 15.60 -25.81
C GLY A 205 13.46 15.42 -27.34
N TYR A 206 12.35 15.73 -27.99
CA TYR A 206 12.19 15.58 -29.45
C TYR A 206 13.18 16.44 -30.25
N SER A 207 13.54 17.59 -29.71
CA SER A 207 14.52 18.51 -30.33
C SER A 207 15.98 18.14 -30.04
N GLY A 208 16.26 17.05 -29.32
CA GLY A 208 17.61 16.67 -28.92
C GLY A 208 18.16 17.41 -27.69
N LYS A 209 17.39 18.30 -27.07
CA LYS A 209 17.75 19.00 -25.81
C LYS A 209 17.56 18.10 -24.62
N ALA A 210 18.34 18.29 -23.55
CA ALA A 210 18.14 17.59 -22.28
C ALA A 210 16.88 18.09 -21.57
N ILE A 211 16.25 17.24 -20.77
CA ILE A 211 15.12 17.61 -19.92
C ILE A 211 15.61 18.49 -18.77
N THR A 212 14.94 19.61 -18.57
CA THR A 212 15.19 20.56 -17.49
C THR A 212 14.03 20.68 -16.51
N ASP A 213 12.83 20.31 -16.96
CA ASP A 213 11.61 20.44 -16.17
C ASP A 213 10.81 19.13 -16.19
N VAL A 214 10.38 18.68 -15.02
CA VAL A 214 9.55 17.48 -14.84
C VAL A 214 8.24 17.91 -14.17
N VAL A 215 7.11 17.64 -14.83
CA VAL A 215 5.78 17.96 -14.31
C VAL A 215 5.09 16.68 -13.90
N ASN A 216 4.83 16.51 -12.61
CA ASN A 216 4.01 15.41 -12.08
C ASN A 216 2.54 15.82 -12.11
N ILE A 217 1.72 15.06 -12.83
CA ILE A 217 0.27 15.23 -12.88
C ILE A 217 -0.36 14.05 -12.13
N GLY A 218 -0.98 14.33 -11.00
CA GLY A 218 -1.59 13.33 -10.14
C GLY A 218 -2.41 13.99 -9.05
N ILE A 219 -3.25 13.23 -8.32
CA ILE A 219 -4.10 13.75 -7.27
C ILE A 219 -4.00 12.88 -6.01
N GLY A 220 -4.22 13.45 -4.84
CA GLY A 220 -4.18 12.73 -3.57
C GLY A 220 -2.82 12.04 -3.34
N GLY A 221 -2.81 10.71 -3.23
CA GLY A 221 -1.58 9.93 -3.00
C GLY A 221 -0.56 10.02 -4.13
N SER A 222 -1.01 10.30 -5.35
CA SER A 222 -0.13 10.51 -6.52
C SER A 222 0.49 11.91 -6.59
N ASP A 223 0.11 12.81 -5.67
CA ASP A 223 0.61 14.18 -5.56
C ASP A 223 1.30 14.44 -4.21
N LEU A 224 0.59 14.25 -3.10
CA LEU A 224 1.02 14.70 -1.76
C LEU A 224 2.35 14.06 -1.31
N GLY A 225 2.52 12.75 -1.55
CA GLY A 225 3.78 12.06 -1.25
C GLY A 225 4.96 12.60 -2.06
N PRO A 226 4.86 12.65 -3.40
CA PRO A 226 5.88 13.24 -4.26
C PRO A 226 6.22 14.70 -3.93
N VAL A 227 5.23 15.56 -3.67
CA VAL A 227 5.45 16.96 -3.24
C VAL A 227 6.23 16.99 -1.93
N MET A 228 5.77 16.25 -0.92
CA MET A 228 6.41 16.22 0.39
C MET A 228 7.89 15.82 0.30
N VAL A 229 8.20 14.75 -0.45
CA VAL A 229 9.58 14.27 -0.60
C VAL A 229 10.43 15.26 -1.39
N THR A 230 9.89 15.85 -2.46
CA THR A 230 10.60 16.85 -3.27
C THR A 230 10.95 18.09 -2.46
N GLU A 231 10.02 18.61 -1.68
CA GLU A 231 10.27 19.77 -0.81
C GLU A 231 11.24 19.44 0.34
N ALA A 232 11.08 18.27 0.99
CA ALA A 232 11.96 17.85 2.07
C ALA A 232 13.42 17.64 1.60
N LEU A 233 13.61 17.17 0.37
CA LEU A 233 14.92 16.89 -0.22
C LEU A 233 15.45 18.01 -1.13
N LYS A 234 14.80 19.15 -1.17
CA LYS A 234 15.16 20.29 -2.01
C LYS A 234 16.64 20.73 -1.87
N PRO A 235 17.26 20.72 -0.66
CA PRO A 235 18.69 21.02 -0.50
C PRO A 235 19.62 20.07 -1.28
N TYR A 236 19.16 18.86 -1.60
CA TYR A 236 19.91 17.83 -2.33
C TYR A 236 19.52 17.73 -3.80
N ALA A 237 18.63 18.60 -4.27
CA ALA A 237 18.16 18.59 -5.66
C ALA A 237 19.29 18.88 -6.62
N LYS A 238 19.24 18.25 -7.79
CA LYS A 238 20.19 18.52 -8.88
C LYS A 238 19.92 19.91 -9.46
N LYS A 239 20.94 20.77 -9.54
CA LYS A 239 20.84 22.08 -10.20
C LYS A 239 20.51 21.91 -11.69
N GLY A 240 19.61 22.76 -12.19
CA GLY A 240 19.18 22.75 -13.60
C GLY A 240 18.12 21.68 -13.93
N LEU A 241 17.57 20.99 -12.93
CA LEU A 241 16.41 20.13 -13.08
C LEU A 241 15.34 20.57 -12.06
N ASN A 242 14.22 21.06 -12.56
CA ASN A 242 13.10 21.54 -11.75
C ASN A 242 11.98 20.53 -11.72
N VAL A 243 11.22 20.48 -10.65
CA VAL A 243 10.06 19.59 -10.49
C VAL A 243 8.83 20.45 -10.17
N HIS A 244 7.77 20.21 -10.93
CA HIS A 244 6.50 20.91 -10.82
C HIS A 244 5.39 19.89 -10.55
N PHE A 245 4.30 20.33 -9.93
CA PHE A 245 3.18 19.47 -9.56
C PHE A 245 1.87 20.09 -10.01
N VAL A 246 1.00 19.26 -10.58
CA VAL A 246 -0.36 19.64 -10.96
C VAL A 246 -1.33 18.63 -10.38
N SER A 247 -2.12 19.05 -9.39
CA SER A 247 -3.01 18.17 -8.62
C SER A 247 -4.46 18.65 -8.57
N ASN A 248 -4.75 19.86 -9.05
CA ASN A 248 -6.10 20.39 -9.09
C ASN A 248 -6.65 20.39 -10.53
N VAL A 249 -7.93 20.08 -10.69
CA VAL A 249 -8.63 20.12 -11.99
C VAL A 249 -8.89 21.56 -12.48
N ASP A 250 -8.75 22.54 -11.58
CA ASP A 250 -8.87 23.96 -11.97
C ASP A 250 -7.85 24.29 -13.06
N GLY A 251 -8.37 24.79 -14.19
CA GLY A 251 -7.54 25.09 -15.37
C GLY A 251 -6.43 26.11 -15.10
N THR A 252 -6.58 26.97 -14.10
CA THR A 252 -5.54 27.91 -13.69
C THR A 252 -4.28 27.18 -13.22
N HIS A 253 -4.42 26.07 -12.48
CA HIS A 253 -3.28 25.34 -11.97
C HIS A 253 -2.37 24.82 -13.09
N ILE A 254 -2.93 24.12 -14.07
CA ILE A 254 -2.15 23.57 -15.19
C ILE A 254 -1.61 24.70 -16.08
N VAL A 255 -2.41 25.72 -16.40
CA VAL A 255 -2.00 26.83 -17.28
C VAL A 255 -0.86 27.64 -16.70
N GLU A 256 -0.95 28.04 -15.43
CA GLU A 256 0.13 28.80 -14.76
C GLU A 256 1.39 27.93 -14.59
N THR A 257 1.25 26.64 -14.38
CA THR A 257 2.40 25.72 -14.35
C THR A 257 3.10 25.63 -15.72
N LEU A 258 2.35 25.49 -16.79
CA LEU A 258 2.92 25.34 -18.15
C LEU A 258 3.50 26.64 -18.72
N LYS A 259 3.02 27.78 -18.31
CA LYS A 259 3.34 29.12 -18.87
C LYS A 259 4.84 29.44 -18.92
N PRO A 260 5.66 29.15 -17.86
CA PRO A 260 7.11 29.38 -17.90
C PRO A 260 7.90 28.23 -18.56
N LEU A 261 7.28 27.10 -18.91
CA LEU A 261 7.97 25.91 -19.36
C LEU A 261 8.23 25.91 -20.87
N ASN A 262 9.32 25.23 -21.26
CA ASN A 262 9.64 25.00 -22.65
C ASN A 262 9.25 23.56 -23.05
N PRO A 263 8.35 23.36 -24.04
CA PRO A 263 7.95 22.05 -24.50
C PRO A 263 9.10 21.11 -24.91
N GLU A 264 10.18 21.67 -25.46
CA GLU A 264 11.34 20.88 -25.88
C GLU A 264 12.13 20.22 -24.74
N THR A 265 11.98 20.74 -23.52
CA THR A 265 12.76 20.31 -22.35
C THR A 265 11.89 19.88 -21.16
N THR A 266 10.57 19.77 -21.35
CA THR A 266 9.62 19.38 -20.30
C THR A 266 9.24 17.90 -20.43
N LEU A 267 9.31 17.15 -19.32
CA LEU A 267 8.84 15.77 -19.19
C LEU A 267 7.60 15.75 -18.28
N PHE A 268 6.56 15.04 -18.69
CA PHE A 268 5.35 14.83 -17.92
C PHE A 268 5.32 13.42 -17.33
N LEU A 269 5.01 13.32 -16.03
CA LEU A 269 4.73 12.08 -15.32
C LEU A 269 3.23 12.03 -15.02
N ILE A 270 2.51 11.11 -15.65
CA ILE A 270 1.06 10.95 -15.42
C ILE A 270 0.86 9.85 -14.39
N ALA A 271 0.55 10.25 -13.16
CA ALA A 271 0.46 9.36 -12.02
C ALA A 271 -1.01 9.05 -11.68
N SER A 272 -1.49 7.87 -12.08
CA SER A 272 -2.84 7.40 -11.77
C SER A 272 -2.89 5.88 -11.71
N LYS A 273 -3.28 5.30 -10.56
CA LYS A 273 -3.34 3.85 -10.35
C LYS A 273 -4.18 3.15 -11.42
N THR A 274 -5.37 3.65 -11.70
CA THR A 274 -6.34 3.08 -12.67
C THR A 274 -6.25 3.70 -14.06
N PHE A 275 -5.57 4.82 -14.18
CA PHE A 275 -5.49 5.68 -15.36
C PHE A 275 -6.87 6.22 -15.84
N THR A 276 -7.84 6.27 -14.90
CA THR A 276 -9.23 6.70 -15.13
C THR A 276 -9.66 7.87 -14.23
N THR A 277 -8.76 8.40 -13.39
CA THR A 277 -9.06 9.53 -12.51
C THR A 277 -9.31 10.77 -13.36
N GLN A 278 -10.55 11.27 -13.36
CA GLN A 278 -11.01 12.31 -14.30
C GLN A 278 -10.18 13.59 -14.24
N GLU A 279 -9.84 14.07 -13.05
CA GLU A 279 -9.04 15.28 -12.85
C GLU A 279 -7.62 15.11 -13.37
N THR A 280 -7.01 13.94 -13.11
CA THR A 280 -5.67 13.62 -13.62
C THR A 280 -5.68 13.57 -15.15
N MET A 281 -6.68 12.91 -15.74
CA MET A 281 -6.79 12.79 -17.20
C MET A 281 -7.10 14.12 -17.86
N ALA A 282 -7.95 14.98 -17.27
CA ALA A 282 -8.21 16.32 -17.78
C ALA A 282 -6.92 17.17 -17.87
N ASN A 283 -6.12 17.16 -16.82
CA ASN A 283 -4.83 17.85 -16.80
C ASN A 283 -3.82 17.21 -17.75
N ALA A 284 -3.78 15.87 -17.84
CA ALA A 284 -2.90 15.16 -18.77
C ALA A 284 -3.22 15.47 -20.23
N HIS A 285 -4.52 15.53 -20.60
CA HIS A 285 -4.95 15.92 -21.95
C HIS A 285 -4.61 17.38 -22.27
N THR A 286 -4.74 18.27 -21.29
CA THR A 286 -4.36 19.68 -21.42
C THR A 286 -2.85 19.81 -21.65
N ALA A 287 -2.03 19.13 -20.87
CA ALA A 287 -0.57 19.09 -21.04
C ALA A 287 -0.18 18.50 -22.41
N ARG A 288 -0.85 17.39 -22.82
CA ARG A 288 -0.62 16.76 -24.11
C ARG A 288 -0.94 17.69 -25.27
N LYS A 289 -2.06 18.39 -25.20
CA LYS A 289 -2.44 19.39 -26.22
C LYS A 289 -1.40 20.51 -26.31
N TRP A 290 -1.04 21.13 -25.18
CA TRP A 290 -0.02 22.18 -25.10
C TRP A 290 1.32 21.73 -25.71
N PHE A 291 1.73 20.51 -25.41
CA PHE A 291 2.96 19.93 -25.95
C PHE A 291 2.88 19.70 -27.46
N LEU A 292 1.77 19.14 -27.96
CA LEU A 292 1.59 18.84 -29.39
C LEU A 292 1.43 20.10 -30.24
N ASP A 293 0.81 21.15 -29.70
CA ASP A 293 0.71 22.46 -30.39
C ASP A 293 2.12 23.03 -30.71
N ALA A 294 3.12 22.69 -29.91
CA ALA A 294 4.51 23.10 -30.12
C ALA A 294 5.35 22.09 -30.91
N ALA A 295 5.20 20.79 -30.62
CA ALA A 295 6.02 19.73 -31.21
C ALA A 295 5.58 19.38 -32.64
N GLY A 296 4.29 19.52 -32.97
CA GLY A 296 3.74 19.22 -34.30
C GLY A 296 3.76 17.73 -34.69
N ASP A 297 4.25 16.85 -33.83
CA ASP A 297 4.40 15.42 -34.11
C ASP A 297 4.00 14.57 -32.92
N THR A 298 3.08 13.63 -33.12
CA THR A 298 2.61 12.71 -32.07
C THR A 298 3.68 11.71 -31.61
N GLU A 299 4.65 11.38 -32.45
CA GLU A 299 5.77 10.51 -32.07
C GLU A 299 6.68 11.13 -31.00
N ALA A 300 6.68 12.46 -30.91
CA ALA A 300 7.42 13.17 -29.87
C ALA A 300 6.94 12.84 -28.44
N ILE A 301 5.66 12.43 -28.28
CA ILE A 301 5.06 12.11 -26.97
C ILE A 301 5.90 11.08 -26.20
N LYS A 302 6.38 10.03 -26.84
CA LYS A 302 7.18 8.97 -26.21
C LYS A 302 8.48 9.44 -25.53
N LYS A 303 8.94 10.64 -25.87
CA LYS A 303 10.12 11.26 -25.26
C LYS A 303 9.79 12.23 -24.13
N HIS A 304 8.53 12.61 -24.01
CA HIS A 304 8.09 13.66 -23.08
C HIS A 304 6.98 13.25 -22.13
N PHE A 305 6.44 12.03 -22.25
CA PHE A 305 5.40 11.52 -21.35
C PHE A 305 5.79 10.14 -20.82
N ALA A 306 5.60 9.95 -19.53
CA ALA A 306 5.72 8.65 -18.85
C ALA A 306 4.53 8.45 -17.94
N ALA A 307 3.97 7.24 -17.92
CA ALA A 307 2.84 6.88 -17.08
C ALA A 307 3.29 6.04 -15.88
N LEU A 308 2.66 6.30 -14.74
CA LEU A 308 2.76 5.49 -13.53
C LEU A 308 1.37 4.92 -13.25
N SER A 309 1.15 3.65 -13.64
CA SER A 309 -0.14 3.00 -13.54
C SER A 309 0.00 1.49 -13.34
N THR A 310 -1.03 0.85 -12.79
CA THR A 310 -1.20 -0.61 -12.80
C THR A 310 -2.06 -1.08 -13.97
N ASN A 311 -2.70 -0.15 -14.69
CA ASN A 311 -3.58 -0.42 -15.83
C ASN A 311 -2.81 -0.20 -17.14
N ARG A 312 -2.28 -1.30 -17.71
CA ARG A 312 -1.48 -1.26 -18.94
C ARG A 312 -2.31 -1.04 -20.20
N GLU A 313 -3.61 -1.37 -20.14
CA GLU A 313 -4.49 -1.29 -21.30
C GLU A 313 -4.90 0.16 -21.58
N GLU A 314 -4.96 1.00 -20.54
CA GLU A 314 -5.36 2.40 -20.65
C GLU A 314 -4.17 3.36 -20.85
N VAL A 315 -2.92 2.88 -20.68
CA VAL A 315 -1.69 3.65 -20.86
C VAL A 315 -1.21 3.59 -22.31
#